data_e191535cb567a5e27c41f0a0ab9a47bc
#
_entry.id   e191535cb567a5e27c41f0a0ab9a47bc
#
_cell.length_a   1.000
_cell.length_b   1.000
_cell.length_c   1.000
_cell.angle_alpha   90.00
_cell.angle_beta   90.00
_cell.angle_gamma   90.00
#
_symmetry.space_group_name_H-M   'P 1'
#
loop_
_entity.id
_entity.type
_entity.pdbx_description
1 polymer ?
#
loop_
_entity_poly.entity_id
_entity_poly.type
_entity_poly.pdbx_seq_one_letter_code
_entity_poly.pdbx_strand_id
1 'polypeptide(L)'
;MKTISIENVEYVYSISKLEKEEGISIKLTEAKPNKNITFKYEGSTDKITKDIKILSACDNLEEMLNDLQDIFINDKITVEKREEKYYMVLEISKKEKLKKYEIELKKEEPIDEKKN
;
A
#
# COMPACT_ATOMS: atom_id res chain seq x y z
N MET A 1 6.93 12.84 7.56
CA MET A 1 6.12 12.44 6.41
C MET A 1 6.93 11.48 5.56
N LYS A 2 6.35 10.35 5.21
CA LYS A 2 7.08 9.33 4.46
C LYS A 2 6.72 9.39 3.00
N THR A 3 7.74 9.31 2.15
CA THR A 3 7.54 9.38 0.71
C THR A 3 8.21 8.19 0.02
N ILE A 4 7.70 7.88 -1.15
CA ILE A 4 8.26 6.83 -1.98
C ILE A 4 8.13 7.26 -3.44
N SER A 5 9.15 6.96 -4.24
CA SER A 5 9.13 7.26 -5.67
C SER A 5 8.86 5.97 -6.45
N ILE A 6 7.85 6.02 -7.30
CA ILE A 6 7.47 4.90 -8.14
C ILE A 6 7.39 5.42 -9.58
N GLU A 7 8.27 4.92 -10.44
CA GLU A 7 8.26 5.26 -11.86
C GLU A 7 8.22 6.77 -12.12
N ASN A 8 9.08 7.51 -11.39
CA ASN A 8 9.21 8.96 -11.51
C ASN A 8 8.04 9.74 -10.94
N VAL A 9 7.15 9.09 -10.22
CA VAL A 9 6.08 9.75 -9.50
C VAL A 9 6.34 9.64 -8.02
N GLU A 10 6.27 10.76 -7.34
CA GLU A 10 6.47 10.79 -5.90
C GLU A 10 5.15 10.64 -5.17
N TYR A 11 5.10 9.72 -4.22
CA TYR A 11 3.92 9.49 -3.40
C TYR A 11 4.23 9.74 -1.93
N VAL A 12 3.27 10.31 -1.24
CA VAL A 12 3.28 10.34 0.22
C VAL A 12 2.49 9.13 0.68
N TYR A 13 3.05 8.34 1.58
CA TYR A 13 2.34 7.15 2.01
C TYR A 13 2.17 7.13 3.53
N SER A 14 1.13 6.42 3.95
CA SER A 14 0.91 6.16 5.35
C SER A 14 0.38 4.75 5.54
N ILE A 15 0.79 4.13 6.63
CA ILE A 15 0.36 2.78 7.00
C ILE A 15 -0.15 2.88 8.43
N SER A 16 -1.39 2.49 8.66
CA SER A 16 -2.00 2.63 9.97
C SER A 16 -2.96 1.50 10.25
N LYS A 17 -3.42 1.43 11.48
CA LYS A 17 -4.42 0.45 11.89
C LYS A 17 -5.80 0.90 11.45
N LEU A 18 -6.66 -0.08 11.16
CA LEU A 18 -8.06 0.22 10.93
C LEU A 18 -8.73 0.60 12.25
N GLU A 19 -9.74 1.45 12.16
CA GLU A 19 -10.42 1.91 13.36
C GLU A 19 -11.51 0.95 13.84
N LYS A 20 -12.16 0.27 12.92
CA LYS A 20 -13.34 -0.52 13.25
C LYS A 20 -13.05 -1.99 13.49
N GLU A 21 -11.91 -2.47 13.06
CA GLU A 21 -11.54 -3.88 13.24
C GLU A 21 -10.04 -4.01 13.21
N GLU A 22 -9.54 -5.18 13.57
CA GLU A 22 -8.12 -5.43 13.43
C GLU A 22 -7.78 -5.54 11.95
N GLY A 23 -6.91 -4.66 11.52
CA GLY A 23 -6.48 -4.64 10.14
C GLY A 23 -5.59 -3.47 9.86
N ILE A 24 -5.27 -3.28 8.60
CA ILE A 24 -4.29 -2.28 8.19
C ILE A 24 -4.84 -1.47 7.04
N SER A 25 -4.58 -0.18 7.08
CA SER A 25 -4.89 0.75 6.02
C SER A 25 -3.59 1.28 5.43
N ILE A 26 -3.48 1.23 4.11
CA ILE A 26 -2.33 1.77 3.40
C ILE A 26 -2.85 2.83 2.44
N LYS A 27 -2.26 4.01 2.50
CA LYS A 27 -2.63 5.11 1.60
C LYS A 27 -1.41 5.60 0.85
N LEU A 28 -1.59 5.82 -0.45
CA LEU A 28 -0.60 6.44 -1.31
C LEU A 28 -1.24 7.65 -1.96
N THR A 29 -0.67 8.83 -1.76
CA THR A 29 -1.18 10.04 -2.37
C THR A 29 -0.11 10.62 -3.26
N GLU A 30 -0.45 10.90 -4.52
CA GLU A 30 0.51 11.49 -5.43
C GLU A 30 0.88 12.90 -4.95
N ALA A 31 2.17 13.09 -4.73
CA ALA A 31 2.67 14.40 -4.32
C ALA A 31 3.05 15.24 -5.53
N LYS A 32 3.56 14.60 -6.56
CA LYS A 32 3.99 15.24 -7.81
C LYS A 32 3.89 14.24 -8.94
N PRO A 33 3.54 14.64 -10.15
CA PRO A 33 3.13 15.99 -10.54
C PRO A 33 1.68 16.32 -10.21
N ASN A 34 0.93 15.32 -9.85
CA ASN A 34 -0.52 15.43 -9.69
C ASN A 34 -0.90 15.15 -8.25
N LYS A 35 -1.35 16.15 -7.54
CA LYS A 35 -1.51 16.05 -6.10
C LYS A 35 -2.81 15.45 -5.61
N ASN A 36 -3.68 15.04 -6.53
CA ASN A 36 -5.06 14.84 -6.13
C ASN A 36 -5.53 13.40 -6.18
N ILE A 37 -4.65 12.47 -6.47
CA ILE A 37 -5.05 11.09 -6.57
C ILE A 37 -4.52 10.32 -5.37
N THR A 38 -5.43 9.63 -4.69
CA THR A 38 -5.08 8.80 -3.55
C THR A 38 -5.44 7.36 -3.86
N PHE A 39 -4.52 6.47 -3.61
CA PHE A 39 -4.76 5.04 -3.70
C PHE A 39 -4.83 4.49 -2.29
N LYS A 40 -5.80 3.64 -2.04
CA LYS A 40 -6.07 3.14 -0.71
C LYS A 40 -6.28 1.64 -0.71
N TYR A 41 -5.71 1.00 0.29
CA TYR A 41 -5.94 -0.41 0.55
C TYR A 41 -6.34 -0.56 2.02
N GLU A 42 -7.43 -1.28 2.26
CA GLU A 42 -7.84 -1.62 3.62
C GLU A 42 -8.14 -3.10 3.69
N GLY A 43 -7.54 -3.75 4.67
CA GLY A 43 -7.77 -5.17 4.84
C GLY A 43 -7.70 -5.56 6.29
N SER A 44 -8.63 -6.44 6.70
CA SER A 44 -8.54 -7.06 8.00
C SER A 44 -7.28 -7.92 8.08
N THR A 45 -6.90 -8.34 9.29
CA THR A 45 -5.73 -9.20 9.43
C THR A 45 -5.87 -10.46 8.59
N ASP A 46 -7.06 -11.04 8.53
CA ASP A 46 -7.27 -12.22 7.71
C ASP A 46 -7.06 -11.94 6.22
N LYS A 47 -7.54 -10.80 5.76
CA LYS A 47 -7.40 -10.44 4.36
C LYS A 47 -5.96 -10.12 4.00
N ILE A 48 -5.30 -9.32 4.83
CA ILE A 48 -3.95 -8.87 4.49
C ILE A 48 -2.95 -10.02 4.55
N THR A 49 -3.14 -10.98 5.43
CA THR A 49 -2.24 -12.13 5.48
C THR A 49 -2.45 -13.07 4.30
N LYS A 50 -3.62 -13.03 3.68
CA LYS A 50 -3.83 -13.78 2.44
C LYS A 50 -3.24 -13.05 1.25
N ASP A 51 -3.36 -11.73 1.23
CA ASP A 51 -2.86 -10.93 0.12
C ASP A 51 -1.34 -10.80 0.16
N ILE A 52 -0.80 -10.67 1.35
CA ILE A 52 0.66 -10.57 1.54
C ILE A 52 1.05 -11.66 2.53
N LYS A 53 1.29 -12.85 2.00
CA LYS A 53 1.49 -14.03 2.84
C LYS A 53 2.66 -13.93 3.80
N ILE A 54 3.65 -13.14 3.46
CA ILE A 54 4.81 -13.00 4.34
C ILE A 54 4.40 -12.44 5.70
N LEU A 55 3.31 -11.70 5.75
CA LEU A 55 2.83 -11.13 7.00
C LEU A 55 2.16 -12.17 7.90
N SER A 56 1.84 -13.34 7.38
CA SER A 56 1.25 -14.39 8.20
C SER A 56 2.20 -14.92 9.26
N ALA A 57 3.50 -14.63 9.13
CA ALA A 57 4.49 -15.01 10.12
C ALA A 57 4.52 -14.05 11.31
N CYS A 58 3.82 -12.95 11.25
CA CYS A 58 3.78 -11.97 12.33
C CYS A 58 2.86 -12.46 13.45
N ASP A 59 3.26 -12.19 14.69
CA ASP A 59 2.47 -12.62 15.84
C ASP A 59 1.32 -11.69 16.16
N ASN A 60 1.43 -10.43 15.78
CA ASN A 60 0.40 -9.46 16.10
C ASN A 60 0.38 -8.35 15.06
N LEU A 61 -0.61 -7.48 15.19
CA LEU A 61 -0.83 -6.40 14.24
C LEU A 61 0.33 -5.40 14.20
N GLU A 62 0.94 -5.15 15.33
CA GLU A 62 2.05 -4.21 15.36
C GLU A 62 3.25 -4.72 14.60
N GLU A 63 3.52 -6.02 14.67
CA GLU A 63 4.58 -6.60 13.86
C GLU A 63 4.28 -6.48 12.38
N MET A 64 3.02 -6.67 12.00
CA MET A 64 2.62 -6.49 10.61
C MET A 64 2.86 -5.07 10.13
N LEU A 65 2.51 -4.09 10.97
CA LEU A 65 2.75 -2.70 10.64
C LEU A 65 4.23 -2.40 10.46
N ASN A 66 5.05 -2.91 11.37
CA ASN A 66 6.48 -2.71 11.29
C ASN A 66 7.07 -3.36 10.04
N ASP A 67 6.64 -4.57 9.74
CA ASP A 67 7.12 -5.27 8.56
C ASP A 67 6.74 -4.54 7.28
N LEU A 68 5.52 -4.04 7.21
CA LEU A 68 5.09 -3.27 6.05
C LEU A 68 5.90 -1.99 5.88
N GLN A 69 6.18 -1.31 6.98
CA GLN A 69 7.01 -0.12 6.89
C GLN A 69 8.41 -0.44 6.40
N ASP A 70 8.97 -1.55 6.87
CA ASP A 70 10.28 -1.99 6.39
C ASP A 70 10.25 -2.33 4.91
N ILE A 71 9.17 -2.96 4.45
CA ILE A 71 9.02 -3.29 3.04
C ILE A 71 8.99 -2.01 2.19
N PHE A 72 8.27 -1.01 2.66
CA PHE A 72 8.19 0.26 1.94
C PHE A 72 9.53 1.00 1.89
N ILE A 73 10.39 0.75 2.86
CA ILE A 73 11.71 1.39 2.92
C ILE A 73 12.74 0.61 2.13
N ASN A 74 12.72 -0.71 2.20
CA ASN A 74 13.82 -1.55 1.73
C ASN A 74 13.52 -2.30 0.43
N ASP A 75 12.27 -2.56 0.14
CA ASP A 75 11.91 -3.39 -1.00
C ASP A 75 11.28 -2.56 -2.10
N LYS A 76 11.12 -3.16 -3.27
CA LYS A 76 10.60 -2.45 -4.42
C LYS A 76 9.09 -2.49 -4.43
N ILE A 77 8.49 -1.33 -4.63
CA ILE A 77 7.05 -1.19 -4.71
C ILE A 77 6.70 -0.44 -5.98
N THR A 78 5.74 -0.98 -6.72
CA THR A 78 5.24 -0.31 -7.92
C THR A 78 3.72 -0.30 -7.88
N VAL A 79 3.14 0.62 -8.66
CA VAL A 79 1.70 0.70 -8.84
C VAL A 79 1.41 0.43 -10.31
N GLU A 80 0.57 -0.55 -10.57
CA GLU A 80 0.20 -0.91 -11.93
C GLU A 80 -1.28 -0.70 -12.15
N LYS A 81 -1.62 -0.23 -13.34
CA LYS A 81 -3.00 -0.14 -13.76
C LYS A 81 -3.29 -1.29 -14.72
N ARG A 82 -4.32 -2.08 -14.41
CA ARG A 82 -4.76 -3.17 -15.26
C ARG A 82 -6.25 -2.99 -15.51
N GLU A 83 -6.59 -2.78 -16.77
CA GLU A 83 -7.96 -2.45 -17.14
C GLU A 83 -8.40 -1.20 -16.39
N GLU A 84 -9.36 -1.29 -15.50
CA GLU A 84 -9.79 -0.12 -14.74
C GLU A 84 -9.43 -0.21 -13.27
N LYS A 85 -8.55 -1.16 -12.93
CA LYS A 85 -8.15 -1.37 -11.55
C LYS A 85 -6.68 -1.05 -11.35
N TYR A 86 -6.36 -0.69 -10.14
CA TYR A 86 -4.99 -0.39 -9.75
C TYR A 86 -4.50 -1.41 -8.76
N TYR A 87 -3.26 -1.82 -8.91
CA TYR A 87 -2.64 -2.80 -8.03
C TYR A 87 -1.31 -2.28 -7.54
N MET A 88 -1.04 -2.54 -6.27
CA MET A 88 0.29 -2.30 -5.74
C MET A 88 1.04 -3.61 -5.76
N VAL A 89 2.20 -3.61 -6.40
CA VAL A 89 3.04 -4.78 -6.52
C VAL A 89 4.22 -4.64 -5.58
N LEU A 90 4.37 -5.61 -4.70
CA LEU A 90 5.44 -5.63 -3.71
C LEU A 90 6.44 -6.72 -4.13
N GLU A 91 7.67 -6.32 -4.42
CA GLU A 91 8.72 -7.28 -4.74
C GLU A 91 9.66 -7.38 -3.56
N ILE A 92 9.49 -8.42 -2.80
CA ILE A 92 10.22 -8.62 -1.55
C ILE A 92 11.29 -9.66 -1.75
N SER A 93 12.54 -9.29 -1.48
CA SER A 93 13.66 -10.19 -1.60
C SER A 93 14.07 -10.67 -0.22
N LYS A 94 13.92 -11.97 0.03
CA LYS A 94 14.34 -12.58 1.30
C LYS A 94 15.05 -13.88 1.03
N LYS A 95 16.21 -14.05 1.65
CA LYS A 95 16.99 -15.29 1.56
C LYS A 95 17.17 -15.76 0.13
N GLU A 96 17.61 -14.85 -0.72
CA GLU A 96 17.89 -15.11 -2.13
C GLU A 96 16.67 -15.49 -2.95
N LYS A 97 15.47 -15.33 -2.39
CA LYS A 97 14.24 -15.57 -3.13
C LYS A 97 13.49 -14.26 -3.29
N LEU A 98 13.06 -14.01 -4.49
CA LEU A 98 12.22 -12.86 -4.77
C LEU A 98 10.77 -13.31 -4.76
N LYS A 99 9.98 -12.67 -3.91
CA LYS A 99 8.54 -12.94 -3.84
C LYS A 99 7.78 -11.70 -4.25
N LYS A 100 6.77 -11.91 -5.05
CA LYS A 100 5.98 -10.83 -5.60
C LYS A 100 4.55 -10.96 -5.11
N TYR A 101 4.05 -9.90 -4.51
CA TYR A 101 2.68 -9.85 -4.03
C TYR A 101 1.95 -8.70 -4.69
N GLU A 102 0.68 -8.91 -4.99
CA GLU A 102 -0.14 -7.89 -5.63
C GLU A 102 -1.38 -7.65 -4.78
N ILE A 103 -1.64 -6.39 -4.48
CA ILE A 103 -2.86 -6.05 -3.74
C ILE A 103 -3.63 -5.01 -4.54
N GLU A 104 -4.93 -5.13 -4.53
CA GLU A 104 -5.80 -4.22 -5.24
C GLU A 104 -5.98 -2.93 -4.46
N LEU A 105 -5.81 -1.82 -5.15
CA LEU A 105 -5.98 -0.50 -4.56
C LEU A 105 -7.26 0.12 -5.05
N LYS A 106 -7.90 0.90 -4.19
CA LYS A 106 -8.99 1.75 -4.60
C LYS A 106 -8.46 3.13 -4.90
N LYS A 107 -8.79 3.63 -6.06
CA LYS A 107 -8.41 4.98 -6.43
C LYS A 107 -9.47 5.93 -5.94
N GLU A 108 -9.05 6.92 -5.17
CA GLU A 108 -9.93 7.97 -4.69
C GLU A 108 -9.49 9.28 -5.29
N GLU A 109 -10.41 9.95 -5.94
CA GLU A 109 -10.15 11.29 -6.45
C GLU A 109 -10.78 12.30 -5.52
N PRO A 110 -10.18 13.48 -5.40
CA PRO A 110 -10.76 14.50 -4.55
C PRO A 110 -12.13 14.89 -5.07
N ILE A 111 -13.03 15.09 -4.14
CA ILE A 111 -14.34 15.59 -4.49
C ILE A 111 -14.19 17.06 -4.88
N ASP A 112 -14.59 17.36 -6.10
CA ASP A 112 -14.53 18.74 -6.56
C ASP A 112 -15.80 19.43 -6.17
N GLU A 113 -15.76 20.08 -5.03
CA GLU A 113 -16.93 20.73 -4.50
C GLU A 113 -17.37 21.95 -5.30
N LYS A 114 -16.50 22.42 -6.16
CA LYS A 114 -16.83 23.57 -6.97
C LYS A 114 -17.85 23.26 -8.04
N LYS A 115 -18.08 22.01 -8.30
CA LYS A 115 -19.06 21.63 -9.31
C LYS A 115 -20.46 21.60 -8.80
N ASN A 116 -20.63 21.82 -7.56
CA ASN A 116 -21.96 21.83 -6.99
C ASN A 116 -22.66 23.11 -7.26
#